data_10b7750e8b3363fb301f778ff0db44ff
#
_entry.id   10b7750e8b3363fb301f778ff0db44ff
#
_cell.length_a   1.000
_cell.length_b   1.000
_cell.length_c   1.000
_cell.angle_alpha   90.00
_cell.angle_beta   90.00
_cell.angle_gamma   90.00
#
_symmetry.space_group_name_H-M   'P 1'
#
loop_
_entity.id
_entity.type
_entity.pdbx_description
1 polymer ?
#
loop_
_entity_poly.entity_id
_entity_poly.type
_entity_poly.pdbx_seq_one_letter_code
_entity_poly.pdbx_strand_id
1 'polypeptide(L)'
;MRIFKLKNILISLLVFFLIIIISISLWVYFLIRNLPSANVFESRKVNESTKIYDKTGKVLLFEIYGEEKRTIIPLEEISENLKNATLAVEDANFYNHSALELKSTIRAVLANILNRGLVQGGSTITQQLAKKAFLSDEKTISRKIKELILAYRLEKRYSKNEIL
;
A
#
# COMPACT_ATOMS: atom_id res chain seq x y z
N MET A 1 -22.85 -49.84 7.01
CA MET A 1 -23.46 -48.86 6.10
C MET A 1 -23.24 -47.39 6.53
N ARG A 2 -23.34 -46.99 7.80
CA ARG A 2 -23.09 -45.60 8.28
C ARG A 2 -21.64 -45.12 8.08
N ILE A 3 -20.64 -45.98 8.37
CA ILE A 3 -19.20 -45.61 8.25
C ILE A 3 -18.81 -45.32 6.80
N PHE A 4 -19.37 -46.07 5.83
CA PHE A 4 -19.08 -45.83 4.39
C PHE A 4 -19.66 -44.52 3.92
N LYS A 5 -20.83 -44.12 4.40
CA LYS A 5 -21.42 -42.78 4.07
C LYS A 5 -20.59 -41.64 4.67
N LEU A 6 -20.10 -41.80 5.91
CA LEU A 6 -19.28 -40.80 6.59
C LEU A 6 -17.96 -40.60 5.85
N LYS A 7 -17.29 -41.66 5.41
CA LYS A 7 -16.05 -41.59 4.62
C LYS A 7 -16.27 -40.84 3.32
N ASN A 8 -17.35 -41.11 2.61
CA ASN A 8 -17.65 -40.43 1.33
C ASN A 8 -17.95 -38.93 1.53
N ILE A 9 -18.65 -38.57 2.63
CA ILE A 9 -18.90 -37.17 2.98
C ILE A 9 -17.58 -36.44 3.31
N LEU A 10 -16.68 -37.05 4.07
CA LEU A 10 -15.37 -36.49 4.39
C LEU A 10 -14.52 -36.28 3.13
N ILE A 11 -14.51 -37.25 2.21
CA ILE A 11 -13.80 -37.13 0.94
C ILE A 11 -14.40 -36.01 0.10
N SER A 12 -15.73 -35.91 -0.02
CA SER A 12 -16.40 -34.82 -0.73
C SER A 12 -16.06 -33.45 -0.15
N LEU A 13 -16.05 -33.31 1.17
CA LEU A 13 -15.65 -32.07 1.83
C LEU A 13 -14.18 -31.71 1.56
N LEU A 14 -13.28 -32.70 1.60
CA LEU A 14 -11.88 -32.50 1.31
C LEU A 14 -11.67 -32.06 -0.14
N VAL A 15 -12.32 -32.71 -1.11
CA VAL A 15 -12.26 -32.33 -2.52
C VAL A 15 -12.82 -30.92 -2.74
N PHE A 16 -13.94 -30.58 -2.11
CA PHE A 16 -14.55 -29.26 -2.16
C PHE A 16 -13.59 -28.18 -1.64
N PHE A 17 -12.94 -28.43 -0.48
CA PHE A 17 -11.95 -27.52 0.06
C PHE A 17 -10.73 -27.36 -0.85
N LEU A 18 -10.27 -28.45 -1.46
CA LEU A 18 -9.15 -28.42 -2.41
C LEU A 18 -9.48 -27.55 -3.63
N ILE A 19 -10.68 -27.68 -4.19
CA ILE A 19 -11.15 -26.87 -5.31
C ILE A 19 -11.18 -25.37 -4.94
N ILE A 20 -11.66 -25.04 -3.73
CA ILE A 20 -11.66 -23.65 -3.24
C ILE A 20 -10.24 -23.12 -3.15
N ILE A 21 -9.30 -23.87 -2.55
CA ILE A 21 -7.90 -23.46 -2.42
C ILE A 21 -7.27 -23.23 -3.80
N ILE A 22 -7.48 -24.13 -4.75
CA ILE A 22 -6.98 -23.98 -6.12
C ILE A 22 -7.57 -22.74 -6.79
N SER A 23 -8.88 -22.52 -6.66
CA SER A 23 -9.55 -21.35 -7.23
C SER A 23 -9.04 -20.04 -6.67
N ILE A 24 -8.84 -19.96 -5.34
CA ILE A 24 -8.27 -18.79 -4.68
C ILE A 24 -6.81 -18.58 -5.13
N SER A 25 -6.01 -19.65 -5.22
CA SER A 25 -4.62 -19.58 -5.65
C SER A 25 -4.49 -19.07 -7.10
N LEU A 26 -5.33 -19.56 -7.99
CA LEU A 26 -5.39 -19.09 -9.39
C LEU A 26 -5.80 -17.62 -9.46
N TRP A 27 -6.82 -17.23 -8.71
CA TRP A 27 -7.27 -15.84 -8.65
C TRP A 27 -6.15 -14.91 -8.16
N VAL A 28 -5.47 -15.27 -7.06
CA VAL A 28 -4.32 -14.51 -6.55
C VAL A 28 -3.17 -14.48 -7.57
N TYR A 29 -2.88 -15.59 -8.25
CA TYR A 29 -1.87 -15.63 -9.30
C TYR A 29 -2.17 -14.64 -10.43
N PHE A 30 -3.41 -14.59 -10.93
CA PHE A 30 -3.81 -13.62 -11.96
C PHE A 30 -3.72 -12.16 -11.46
N LEU A 31 -4.05 -11.92 -10.18
CA LEU A 31 -3.88 -10.59 -9.59
C LEU A 31 -2.42 -10.14 -9.58
N ILE A 32 -1.50 -11.06 -9.26
CA ILE A 32 -0.06 -10.78 -9.11
C ILE A 32 0.63 -10.60 -10.46
N ARG A 33 0.22 -11.40 -11.47
CA ARG A 33 0.86 -11.43 -12.80
C ARG A 33 0.86 -10.06 -13.49
N ASN A 34 -0.18 -9.28 -13.28
CA ASN A 34 -0.38 -7.98 -13.93
C ASN A 34 0.12 -6.80 -13.08
N LEU A 35 0.82 -7.07 -11.95
CA LEU A 35 1.36 -6.00 -11.13
C LEU A 35 2.66 -5.45 -11.72
N PRO A 36 2.84 -4.11 -11.71
CA PRO A 36 4.08 -3.49 -12.12
C PRO A 36 5.25 -3.97 -11.25
N SER A 37 6.44 -4.01 -11.83
CA SER A 37 7.66 -4.24 -11.07
C SER A 37 8.01 -3.01 -10.23
N ALA A 38 8.68 -3.21 -9.10
CA ALA A 38 9.15 -2.10 -8.25
C ALA A 38 10.08 -1.13 -9.01
N ASN A 39 10.77 -1.60 -10.06
CA ASN A 39 11.66 -0.78 -10.89
C ASN A 39 10.93 0.38 -11.60
N VAL A 40 9.64 0.23 -11.88
CA VAL A 40 8.82 1.28 -12.49
C VAL A 40 8.64 2.48 -11.54
N PHE A 41 8.88 2.29 -10.23
CA PHE A 41 8.81 3.37 -9.26
C PHE A 41 9.86 4.46 -9.54
N GLU A 42 11.09 4.09 -9.89
CA GLU A 42 12.18 5.04 -10.21
C GLU A 42 11.88 5.86 -11.48
N SER A 43 11.20 5.26 -12.45
CA SER A 43 10.86 5.94 -13.71
C SER A 43 9.59 6.80 -13.60
N ARG A 44 8.92 6.79 -12.46
CA ARG A 44 7.69 7.54 -12.25
C ARG A 44 7.98 9.03 -12.12
N LYS A 45 7.56 9.79 -13.11
CA LYS A 45 7.54 11.25 -12.99
C LYS A 45 6.38 11.67 -12.09
N VAL A 46 6.69 12.27 -10.95
CA VAL A 46 5.69 12.97 -10.15
C VAL A 46 5.35 14.27 -10.88
N ASN A 47 4.07 14.55 -11.05
CA ASN A 47 3.65 15.80 -11.65
C ASN A 47 4.01 16.95 -10.70
N GLU A 48 4.98 17.74 -11.11
CA GLU A 48 5.39 18.95 -10.42
C GLU A 48 4.78 20.16 -11.11
N SER A 49 4.67 21.28 -10.37
CA SER A 49 4.32 22.56 -10.97
C SER A 49 5.44 23.08 -11.85
N THR A 50 5.09 23.63 -13.02
CA THR A 50 6.04 24.32 -13.89
C THR A 50 6.23 25.75 -13.41
N LYS A 51 7.44 26.10 -12.99
CA LYS A 51 7.77 27.44 -12.51
C LYS A 51 8.43 28.25 -13.61
N ILE A 52 7.92 29.45 -13.88
CA ILE A 52 8.45 30.39 -14.87
C ILE A 52 9.07 31.54 -14.10
N TYR A 53 10.36 31.76 -14.32
CA TYR A 53 11.12 32.81 -13.68
C TYR A 53 11.43 33.95 -14.67
N ASP A 54 11.82 35.09 -14.12
CA ASP A 54 12.38 36.19 -14.90
C ASP A 54 13.73 35.80 -15.54
N LYS A 55 14.25 36.65 -16.41
CA LYS A 55 15.55 36.42 -17.07
C LYS A 55 16.74 36.24 -16.11
N THR A 56 16.59 36.63 -14.85
CA THR A 56 17.65 36.47 -13.83
C THR A 56 17.52 35.16 -13.06
N GLY A 57 16.43 34.41 -13.21
CA GLY A 57 16.12 33.20 -12.49
C GLY A 57 15.76 33.40 -11.01
N LYS A 58 15.63 34.67 -10.57
CA LYS A 58 15.42 35.00 -9.15
C LYS A 58 13.98 35.31 -8.79
N VAL A 59 13.22 35.87 -9.72
CA VAL A 59 11.84 36.27 -9.48
C VAL A 59 10.90 35.29 -10.15
N LEU A 60 10.09 34.58 -9.35
CA LEU A 60 9.05 33.71 -9.86
C LEU A 60 7.94 34.56 -10.46
N LEU A 61 7.75 34.48 -11.77
CA LEU A 61 6.75 35.25 -12.53
C LEU A 61 5.41 34.56 -12.57
N PHE A 62 5.43 33.22 -12.77
CA PHE A 62 4.22 32.44 -12.89
C PHE A 62 4.48 30.96 -12.51
N GLU A 63 3.46 30.28 -12.02
CA GLU A 63 3.52 28.86 -11.70
C GLU A 63 2.30 28.16 -12.28
N ILE A 64 2.55 27.19 -13.18
CA ILE A 64 1.52 26.37 -13.81
C ILE A 64 1.45 25.05 -13.03
N TYR A 65 0.30 24.73 -12.50
CA TYR A 65 0.05 23.47 -11.76
C TYR A 65 -1.31 22.90 -12.20
N GLY A 66 -1.48 21.56 -12.05
CA GLY A 66 -2.74 20.87 -12.30
C GLY A 66 -3.67 20.97 -11.09
N GLU A 67 -4.16 19.85 -10.61
CA GLU A 67 -5.03 19.80 -9.42
C GLU A 67 -4.28 20.14 -8.13
N GLU A 68 -2.97 19.94 -8.08
CA GLU A 68 -2.15 20.15 -6.89
C GLU A 68 -0.86 20.90 -7.21
N LYS A 69 -0.53 21.86 -6.36
CA LYS A 69 0.72 22.60 -6.40
C LYS A 69 1.78 21.82 -5.63
N ARG A 70 2.72 21.18 -6.33
CA ARG A 70 3.75 20.35 -5.73
C ARG A 70 5.15 20.83 -6.09
N THR A 71 6.02 20.82 -5.08
CA THR A 71 7.47 20.96 -5.23
C THR A 71 8.12 19.79 -4.53
N ILE A 72 8.94 19.00 -5.23
CA ILE A 72 9.71 17.93 -4.61
C ILE A 72 10.92 18.56 -3.93
N ILE A 73 11.12 18.19 -2.67
CA ILE A 73 12.30 18.57 -1.90
C ILE A 73 12.96 17.30 -1.35
N PRO A 74 14.29 17.28 -1.20
CA PRO A 74 15.00 16.17 -0.58
C PRO A 74 14.53 15.92 0.86
N LEU A 75 14.57 14.66 1.29
CA LEU A 75 14.14 14.29 2.64
C LEU A 75 14.93 15.01 3.73
N GLU A 76 16.20 15.32 3.46
CA GLU A 76 17.11 16.04 4.36
C GLU A 76 16.68 17.49 4.60
N GLU A 77 15.98 18.11 3.64
CA GLU A 77 15.45 19.47 3.77
C GLU A 77 14.13 19.52 4.55
N ILE A 78 13.50 18.37 4.80
CA ILE A 78 12.29 18.28 5.62
C ILE A 78 12.68 18.26 7.09
N SER A 79 12.05 19.13 7.91
CA SER A 79 12.35 19.20 9.33
C SER A 79 12.13 17.86 10.04
N GLU A 80 13.00 17.52 10.98
CA GLU A 80 12.85 16.29 11.78
C GLU A 80 11.51 16.23 12.53
N ASN A 81 11.02 17.38 13.01
CA ASN A 81 9.73 17.45 13.70
C ASN A 81 8.58 17.05 12.77
N LEU A 82 8.61 17.43 11.49
CA LEU A 82 7.57 17.06 10.52
C LEU A 82 7.66 15.57 10.18
N LYS A 83 8.87 15.04 9.96
CA LYS A 83 9.07 13.60 9.73
C LYS A 83 8.55 12.79 10.92
N ASN A 84 8.93 13.16 12.13
CA ASN A 84 8.49 12.47 13.35
C ASN A 84 6.98 12.58 13.59
N ALA A 85 6.37 13.73 13.32
CA ALA A 85 4.93 13.89 13.42
C ALA A 85 4.19 13.01 12.42
N THR A 86 4.66 12.96 11.16
CA THR A 86 4.09 12.08 10.12
C THR A 86 4.20 10.61 10.52
N LEU A 87 5.37 10.18 10.97
CA LEU A 87 5.59 8.81 11.45
C LEU A 87 4.67 8.49 12.64
N ALA A 88 4.56 9.36 13.61
CA ALA A 88 3.76 9.14 14.81
C ALA A 88 2.26 8.98 14.49
N VAL A 89 1.75 9.71 13.51
CA VAL A 89 0.34 9.70 13.12
C VAL A 89 0.02 8.55 12.17
N GLU A 90 0.87 8.34 11.14
CA GLU A 90 0.60 7.41 10.06
C GLU A 90 1.11 5.99 10.35
N ASP A 91 2.30 5.87 10.94
CA ASP A 91 2.97 4.59 11.13
C ASP A 91 4.08 4.67 12.20
N ALA A 92 3.70 4.74 13.47
CA ALA A 92 4.63 4.99 14.59
C ALA A 92 5.80 4.00 14.69
N ASN A 93 5.64 2.79 14.15
CA ASN A 93 6.67 1.76 14.16
C ASN A 93 7.33 1.53 12.79
N PHE A 94 7.20 2.48 11.86
CA PHE A 94 7.61 2.36 10.47
C PHE A 94 8.98 1.70 10.26
N TYR A 95 9.98 2.10 11.04
CA TYR A 95 11.34 1.58 10.94
C TYR A 95 11.53 0.17 11.53
N ASN A 96 10.59 -0.31 12.34
CA ASN A 96 10.72 -1.54 13.11
C ASN A 96 9.89 -2.72 12.57
N HIS A 97 9.08 -2.50 11.53
CA HIS A 97 8.29 -3.55 10.90
C HIS A 97 8.52 -3.60 9.38
N SER A 98 8.06 -4.67 8.76
CA SER A 98 8.02 -4.82 7.29
C SER A 98 6.74 -4.20 6.71
N ALA A 99 6.52 -4.40 5.40
CA ALA A 99 5.39 -3.87 4.64
C ALA A 99 4.00 -4.05 5.28
N LEU A 100 3.86 -5.01 6.19
CA LEU A 100 2.64 -5.29 6.96
C LEU A 100 2.94 -5.31 8.46
N GLU A 101 2.31 -4.43 9.21
CA GLU A 101 2.30 -4.48 10.67
C GLU A 101 1.01 -5.17 11.16
N LEU A 102 1.13 -6.47 11.51
CA LEU A 102 -0.03 -7.28 11.92
C LEU A 102 -0.71 -6.73 13.19
N LYS A 103 0.08 -6.23 14.15
CA LYS A 103 -0.46 -5.71 15.42
C LYS A 103 -1.35 -4.48 15.18
N SER A 104 -0.90 -3.52 14.41
CA SER A 104 -1.68 -2.31 14.08
C SER A 104 -2.89 -2.65 13.23
N THR A 105 -2.75 -3.57 12.27
CA THR A 105 -3.85 -4.03 11.42
C THR A 105 -4.95 -4.69 12.27
N ILE A 106 -4.60 -5.62 13.16
CA ILE A 106 -5.57 -6.28 14.05
C ILE A 106 -6.22 -5.26 14.99
N ARG A 107 -5.44 -4.37 15.59
CA ARG A 107 -5.95 -3.30 16.46
C ARG A 107 -6.95 -2.41 15.73
N ALA A 108 -6.62 -1.97 14.51
CA ALA A 108 -7.51 -1.16 13.71
C ALA A 108 -8.81 -1.88 13.34
N VAL A 109 -8.74 -3.16 12.96
CA VAL A 109 -9.93 -3.98 12.67
C VAL A 109 -10.82 -4.09 13.93
N LEU A 110 -10.25 -4.40 15.08
CA LEU A 110 -11.00 -4.50 16.33
C LEU A 110 -11.64 -3.17 16.74
N ALA A 111 -10.86 -2.07 16.66
CA ALA A 111 -11.38 -0.73 16.96
C ALA A 111 -12.55 -0.34 16.04
N ASN A 112 -12.45 -0.64 14.74
CA ASN A 112 -13.48 -0.32 13.76
C ASN A 112 -14.75 -1.18 13.97
N ILE A 113 -14.60 -2.45 14.37
CA ILE A 113 -15.75 -3.31 14.72
C ILE A 113 -16.44 -2.81 15.99
N LEU A 114 -15.68 -2.52 17.05
CA LEU A 114 -16.23 -2.08 18.33
C LEU A 114 -16.94 -0.74 18.22
N ASN A 115 -16.40 0.19 17.43
CA ASN A 115 -16.99 1.53 17.25
C ASN A 115 -18.01 1.59 16.09
N ARG A 116 -18.30 0.46 15.45
CA ARG A 116 -19.22 0.38 14.28
C ARG A 116 -18.91 1.38 13.17
N GLY A 117 -17.62 1.72 12.97
CA GLY A 117 -17.19 2.69 11.99
C GLY A 117 -15.69 2.66 11.73
N LEU A 118 -15.23 3.38 10.70
CA LEU A 118 -13.82 3.52 10.36
C LEU A 118 -13.16 4.59 11.23
N VAL A 119 -12.78 4.21 12.46
CA VAL A 119 -12.20 5.11 13.45
C VAL A 119 -10.66 5.08 13.40
N GLN A 120 -10.06 3.96 12.97
CA GLN A 120 -8.61 3.79 12.96
C GLN A 120 -8.11 3.18 11.65
N GLY A 121 -7.09 3.80 11.05
CA GLY A 121 -6.34 3.26 9.92
C GLY A 121 -5.32 2.21 10.38
N GLY A 122 -5.16 1.15 9.60
CA GLY A 122 -4.16 0.10 9.86
C GLY A 122 -3.22 -0.12 8.67
N SER A 123 -3.15 0.84 7.73
CA SER A 123 -2.24 0.75 6.57
C SER A 123 -0.91 1.42 6.90
N THR A 124 0.20 0.75 6.56
CA THR A 124 1.55 1.29 6.73
C THR A 124 1.87 2.38 5.69
N ILE A 125 2.90 3.20 5.94
CA ILE A 125 3.39 4.20 4.98
C ILE A 125 3.74 3.53 3.65
N THR A 126 4.42 2.38 3.67
CA THR A 126 4.75 1.63 2.46
C THR A 126 3.50 1.19 1.68
N GLN A 127 2.44 0.79 2.36
CA GLN A 127 1.16 0.45 1.71
C GLN A 127 0.50 1.67 1.09
N GLN A 128 0.53 2.81 1.77
CA GLN A 128 0.02 4.09 1.25
C GLN A 128 0.80 4.52 0.00
N LEU A 129 2.13 4.42 0.03
CA LEU A 129 2.98 4.68 -1.12
C LEU A 129 2.63 3.74 -2.29
N ALA A 130 2.54 2.43 -2.04
CA ALA A 130 2.16 1.44 -3.06
C ALA A 130 0.81 1.77 -3.69
N LYS A 131 -0.18 2.13 -2.88
CA LYS A 131 -1.49 2.55 -3.35
C LYS A 131 -1.39 3.79 -4.25
N LYS A 132 -0.78 4.86 -3.76
CA LYS A 132 -0.66 6.15 -4.47
C LYS A 132 0.19 6.06 -5.73
N ALA A 133 1.19 5.17 -5.72
CA ALA A 133 2.10 5.02 -6.84
C ALA A 133 1.54 4.17 -7.99
N PHE A 134 0.78 3.13 -7.71
CA PHE A 134 0.49 2.08 -8.69
C PHE A 134 -0.98 1.70 -8.82
N LEU A 135 -1.87 2.14 -7.92
CA LEU A 135 -3.24 1.68 -7.86
C LEU A 135 -4.23 2.84 -7.94
N SER A 136 -5.47 2.51 -8.31
CA SER A 136 -6.60 3.44 -8.26
C SER A 136 -7.16 3.58 -6.83
N ASP A 137 -7.99 4.59 -6.61
CA ASP A 137 -8.64 4.81 -5.31
C ASP A 137 -9.85 3.90 -5.03
N GLU A 138 -10.13 2.94 -5.91
CA GLU A 138 -11.22 1.99 -5.73
C GLU A 138 -11.08 1.21 -4.41
N LYS A 139 -12.19 1.08 -3.68
CA LYS A 139 -12.23 0.37 -2.40
C LYS A 139 -12.62 -1.11 -2.60
N THR A 140 -11.71 -1.91 -3.17
CA THR A 140 -11.92 -3.34 -3.42
C THR A 140 -10.92 -4.21 -2.66
N ILE A 141 -11.31 -5.46 -2.35
CA ILE A 141 -10.41 -6.44 -1.71
C ILE A 141 -9.23 -6.76 -2.63
N SER A 142 -9.47 -6.91 -3.94
CA SER A 142 -8.42 -7.16 -4.93
C SER A 142 -7.37 -6.04 -4.96
N ARG A 143 -7.80 -4.79 -4.89
CA ARG A 143 -6.90 -3.65 -4.77
C ARG A 143 -6.06 -3.72 -3.48
N LYS A 144 -6.69 -4.08 -2.34
CA LYS A 144 -5.97 -4.19 -1.06
C LYS A 144 -4.91 -5.30 -1.09
N ILE A 145 -5.19 -6.42 -1.73
CA ILE A 145 -4.20 -7.50 -1.93
C ILE A 145 -3.04 -7.02 -2.82
N LYS A 146 -3.34 -6.33 -3.91
CA LYS A 146 -2.31 -5.74 -4.78
C LYS A 146 -1.43 -4.75 -4.03
N GLU A 147 -2.03 -3.89 -3.20
CA GLU A 147 -1.33 -2.93 -2.34
C GLU A 147 -0.34 -3.63 -1.39
N LEU A 148 -0.75 -4.70 -0.71
CA LEU A 148 0.12 -5.48 0.18
C LEU A 148 1.31 -6.10 -0.57
N ILE A 149 1.06 -6.67 -1.75
CA ILE A 149 2.11 -7.30 -2.55
C ILE A 149 3.11 -6.26 -3.08
N LEU A 150 2.61 -5.10 -3.54
CA LEU A 150 3.46 -4.01 -4.01
C LEU A 150 4.27 -3.41 -2.87
N ALA A 151 3.66 -3.19 -1.70
CA ALA A 151 4.37 -2.74 -0.51
C ALA A 151 5.51 -3.70 -0.12
N TYR A 152 5.27 -5.00 -0.15
CA TYR A 152 6.30 -6.00 0.10
C TYR A 152 7.43 -5.96 -0.94
N ARG A 153 7.09 -5.76 -2.24
CA ARG A 153 8.10 -5.61 -3.31
C ARG A 153 8.93 -4.34 -3.15
N LEU A 154 8.30 -3.23 -2.72
CA LEU A 154 9.00 -1.98 -2.45
C LEU A 154 10.01 -2.17 -1.31
N GLU A 155 9.62 -2.73 -0.18
CA GLU A 155 10.53 -2.93 0.96
C GLU A 155 11.63 -3.99 0.74
N LYS A 156 11.48 -4.84 -0.26
CA LYS A 156 12.58 -5.70 -0.70
C LYS A 156 13.65 -4.95 -1.50
N ARG A 157 13.29 -3.83 -2.11
CA ARG A 157 14.17 -3.12 -3.03
C ARG A 157 14.70 -1.82 -2.45
N TYR A 158 13.90 -1.12 -1.68
CA TYR A 158 14.19 0.20 -1.14
C TYR A 158 14.30 0.17 0.38
N SER A 159 15.22 0.96 0.92
CA SER A 159 15.33 1.20 2.34
C SER A 159 14.13 2.02 2.86
N LYS A 160 13.93 2.02 4.16
CA LYS A 160 12.87 2.82 4.80
C LYS A 160 13.00 4.33 4.50
N ASN A 161 14.23 4.85 4.43
CA ASN A 161 14.47 6.26 4.10
C ASN A 161 14.14 6.58 2.65
N GLU A 162 14.37 5.67 1.72
CA GLU A 162 14.00 5.85 0.32
C GLU A 162 12.48 5.74 0.10
N ILE A 163 11.77 5.05 1.00
CA ILE A 163 10.32 4.92 0.98
C ILE A 163 9.63 6.13 1.60
N LEU A 164 10.22 6.71 2.66
CA LEU A 164 9.72 7.89 3.36
C LEU A 164 9.87 9.15 2.51
#